data_92a766e9a26feb93a9fdc725a357f0ea
#
_entry.id   92a766e9a26feb93a9fdc725a357f0ea
#
_cell.length_a   1.000
_cell.length_b   1.000
_cell.length_c   1.000
_cell.angle_alpha   90.00
_cell.angle_beta   90.00
_cell.angle_gamma   90.00
#
_symmetry.space_group_name_H-M   'P 1'
#
loop_
_entity.id
_entity.type
_entity.pdbx_description
1 polymer ?
#
loop_
_entity_poly.entity_id
_entity_poly.type
_entity_poly.pdbx_seq_one_letter_code
_entity_poly.pdbx_strand_id
1 'polypeptide(L)'
;GVSAAETSNPKKNIPSAINKIPLRILFFYVGALLILLCINPWMQLNAAESPFVKTFSLVGIPLAAGIINFVVLTSAASACNSGMFSTSRILYNLSKTKQAPASFAKLNKNHVPSRALWISVIVLSAGALLSKLIPEAAFGIVTTISAICFIWVWGVILVCHIRYRKTRPDLHASSSFKAPFAPFINYAVLALFAVILVIMLFADATRPALLLTPLWFIGLFLIYRARGRKTD
;
A
#
# COMPACT_ATOMS: atom_id res chain seq x y z
N GLY A 1 -6.78 -9.00 0.05
CA GLY A 1 -8.03 -8.67 0.75
C GLY A 1 -9.08 -8.03 -0.15
N VAL A 2 -8.72 -7.00 -0.93
CA VAL A 2 -9.68 -6.22 -1.75
C VAL A 2 -10.35 -7.09 -2.82
N SER A 3 -9.62 -8.01 -3.44
CA SER A 3 -10.13 -8.95 -4.45
C SER A 3 -10.77 -10.22 -3.86
N ALA A 4 -10.84 -10.34 -2.55
CA ALA A 4 -11.34 -11.56 -1.90
C ALA A 4 -12.81 -11.84 -2.24
N ALA A 5 -13.62 -10.79 -2.38
CA ALA A 5 -15.03 -10.89 -2.73
C ALA A 5 -15.28 -11.35 -4.19
N GLU A 6 -14.29 -11.24 -5.06
CA GLU A 6 -14.36 -11.60 -6.49
C GLU A 6 -13.69 -12.95 -6.79
N THR A 7 -13.09 -13.56 -5.76
CA THR A 7 -12.37 -14.84 -5.91
C THR A 7 -13.34 -16.02 -5.87
N SER A 8 -13.29 -16.88 -6.87
CA SER A 8 -13.99 -18.15 -6.82
C SER A 8 -13.44 -19.02 -5.68
N ASN A 9 -14.31 -19.59 -4.84
CA ASN A 9 -13.93 -20.37 -3.67
C ASN A 9 -12.94 -19.69 -2.72
N PRO A 10 -13.33 -18.56 -2.07
CA PRO A 10 -12.43 -17.74 -1.25
C PRO A 10 -11.83 -18.50 -0.05
N LYS A 11 -12.57 -19.47 0.52
CA LYS A 11 -12.09 -20.27 1.67
C LYS A 11 -10.84 -21.10 1.34
N LYS A 12 -10.65 -21.52 0.09
CA LYS A 12 -9.48 -22.30 -0.36
C LYS A 12 -8.41 -21.41 -0.97
N ASN A 13 -8.81 -20.48 -1.84
CA ASN A 13 -7.87 -19.71 -2.66
C ASN A 13 -7.16 -18.61 -1.87
N ILE A 14 -7.84 -17.95 -0.91
CA ILE A 14 -7.21 -16.89 -0.12
C ILE A 14 -6.10 -17.44 0.78
N PRO A 15 -6.29 -18.49 1.61
CA PRO A 15 -5.21 -19.07 2.40
C PRO A 15 -4.05 -19.55 1.54
N SER A 16 -4.32 -20.21 0.41
CA SER A 16 -3.28 -20.66 -0.52
C SER A 16 -2.46 -19.48 -1.09
N ALA A 17 -3.12 -18.40 -1.46
CA ALA A 17 -2.45 -17.20 -1.95
C ALA A 17 -1.58 -16.56 -0.86
N ILE A 18 -2.11 -16.41 0.36
CA ILE A 18 -1.38 -15.81 1.49
C ILE A 18 -0.13 -16.63 1.84
N ASN A 19 -0.23 -17.96 1.88
CA ASN A 19 0.90 -18.82 2.21
C ASN A 19 2.03 -18.79 1.15
N LYS A 20 1.72 -18.40 -0.09
CA LYS A 20 2.71 -18.25 -1.17
C LYS A 20 3.42 -16.89 -1.16
N ILE A 21 2.88 -15.89 -0.45
CA ILE A 21 3.46 -14.54 -0.40
C ILE A 21 4.90 -14.55 0.17
N PRO A 22 5.21 -15.18 1.33
CA PRO A 22 6.55 -15.18 1.88
C PRO A 22 7.59 -15.77 0.91
N LEU A 23 7.25 -16.85 0.22
CA LEU A 23 8.13 -17.48 -0.75
C LEU A 23 8.39 -16.56 -1.96
N ARG A 24 7.35 -15.86 -2.45
CA ARG A 24 7.51 -14.88 -3.53
C ARG A 24 8.38 -13.71 -3.11
N ILE A 25 8.20 -13.21 -1.88
CA ILE A 25 9.04 -12.13 -1.36
C ILE A 25 10.49 -12.59 -1.26
N LEU A 26 10.74 -13.78 -0.73
CA LEU A 26 12.09 -14.33 -0.60
C LEU A 26 12.80 -14.43 -1.97
N PHE A 27 12.16 -15.03 -2.96
CA PHE A 27 12.78 -15.23 -4.27
C PHE A 27 12.86 -13.95 -5.10
N PHE A 28 11.78 -13.20 -5.22
CA PHE A 28 11.72 -12.08 -6.16
C PHE A 28 12.20 -10.76 -5.58
N TYR A 29 12.08 -10.54 -4.26
CA TYR A 29 12.55 -9.29 -3.63
C TYR A 29 13.93 -9.48 -3.01
N VAL A 30 14.08 -10.42 -2.08
CA VAL A 30 15.38 -10.63 -1.42
C VAL A 30 16.41 -11.15 -2.42
N GLY A 31 16.05 -12.09 -3.29
CA GLY A 31 16.94 -12.61 -4.33
C GLY A 31 17.37 -11.52 -5.32
N ALA A 32 16.44 -10.68 -5.80
CA ALA A 32 16.76 -9.57 -6.70
C ALA A 32 17.68 -8.54 -6.01
N LEU A 33 17.41 -8.19 -4.75
CA LEU A 33 18.24 -7.26 -3.98
C LEU A 33 19.64 -7.82 -3.75
N LEU A 34 19.79 -9.10 -3.43
CA LEU A 34 21.09 -9.74 -3.28
C LEU A 34 21.91 -9.65 -4.57
N ILE A 35 21.30 -9.97 -5.72
CA ILE A 35 22.00 -9.88 -7.02
C ILE A 35 22.40 -8.43 -7.30
N LEU A 36 21.50 -7.47 -7.11
CA LEU A 36 21.80 -6.05 -7.34
C LEU A 36 22.97 -5.56 -6.47
N LEU A 37 23.01 -5.93 -5.19
CA LEU A 37 24.06 -5.53 -4.24
C LEU A 37 25.39 -6.28 -4.49
N CYS A 38 25.36 -7.48 -5.05
CA CYS A 38 26.57 -8.17 -5.48
C CYS A 38 27.24 -7.51 -6.70
N ILE A 39 26.44 -6.90 -7.59
CA ILE A 39 26.95 -6.25 -8.80
C ILE A 39 27.28 -4.77 -8.56
N ASN A 40 26.46 -4.08 -7.76
CA ASN A 40 26.62 -2.65 -7.49
C ASN A 40 26.98 -2.42 -6.03
N PRO A 41 28.10 -1.75 -5.73
CA PRO A 41 28.37 -1.28 -4.37
C PRO A 41 27.23 -0.37 -3.88
N TRP A 42 26.70 -0.66 -2.71
CA TRP A 42 25.54 0.07 -2.17
C TRP A 42 25.75 1.58 -2.05
N MET A 43 27.01 2.02 -1.86
CA MET A 43 27.40 3.43 -1.79
C MET A 43 27.24 4.17 -3.13
N GLN A 44 27.20 3.44 -4.25
CA GLN A 44 27.08 4.01 -5.60
C GLN A 44 25.63 4.00 -6.11
N LEU A 45 24.70 3.45 -5.34
CA LEU A 45 23.28 3.46 -5.68
C LEU A 45 22.71 4.87 -5.46
N ASN A 46 22.13 5.45 -6.50
CA ASN A 46 21.51 6.77 -6.46
C ASN A 46 20.00 6.63 -6.70
N ALA A 47 19.21 7.43 -5.98
CA ALA A 47 17.76 7.48 -6.15
C ALA A 47 17.31 8.06 -7.50
N ALA A 48 18.18 8.75 -8.21
CA ALA A 48 17.89 9.35 -9.51
C ALA A 48 17.86 8.34 -10.67
N GLU A 49 18.44 7.14 -10.49
CA GLU A 49 18.54 6.12 -11.54
C GLU A 49 18.02 4.77 -11.05
N SER A 50 17.32 4.04 -11.94
CA SER A 50 16.89 2.68 -11.62
C SER A 50 18.10 1.75 -11.45
N PRO A 51 18.27 1.09 -10.29
CA PRO A 51 19.39 0.17 -10.08
C PRO A 51 19.37 -1.02 -11.04
N PHE A 52 18.20 -1.41 -11.53
CA PHE A 52 18.09 -2.46 -12.55
C PHE A 52 18.68 -2.00 -13.88
N VAL A 53 18.32 -0.81 -14.35
CA VAL A 53 18.86 -0.26 -15.61
C VAL A 53 20.37 -0.10 -15.52
N LYS A 54 20.88 0.44 -14.42
CA LYS A 54 22.32 0.59 -14.16
C LYS A 54 23.05 -0.75 -14.22
N THR A 55 22.50 -1.79 -13.59
CA THR A 55 23.10 -3.13 -13.56
C THR A 55 23.27 -3.70 -14.97
N PHE A 56 22.23 -3.60 -15.81
CA PHE A 56 22.29 -4.12 -17.18
C PHE A 56 23.23 -3.30 -18.10
N SER A 57 23.34 -2.00 -17.85
CA SER A 57 24.34 -1.16 -18.54
C SER A 57 25.77 -1.57 -18.19
N LEU A 58 26.05 -1.90 -16.93
CA LEU A 58 27.37 -2.35 -16.46
C LEU A 58 27.79 -3.71 -17.07
N VAL A 59 26.82 -4.59 -17.29
CA VAL A 59 27.09 -5.92 -17.92
C VAL A 59 27.36 -5.79 -19.41
N GLY A 60 27.29 -4.59 -20.00
CA GLY A 60 27.66 -4.36 -21.40
C GLY A 60 26.60 -4.78 -22.41
N ILE A 61 25.32 -4.84 -22.01
CA ILE A 61 24.20 -5.17 -22.88
C ILE A 61 23.28 -3.94 -23.02
N PRO A 62 23.60 -2.95 -23.88
CA PRO A 62 22.85 -1.69 -23.98
C PRO A 62 21.36 -1.88 -24.33
N LEU A 63 21.06 -2.88 -25.18
CA LEU A 63 19.68 -3.21 -25.56
C LEU A 63 18.87 -3.74 -24.36
N ALA A 64 19.51 -4.49 -23.47
CA ALA A 64 18.85 -5.01 -22.27
C ALA A 64 18.44 -3.88 -21.30
N ALA A 65 19.22 -2.80 -21.20
CA ALA A 65 18.86 -1.63 -20.41
C ALA A 65 17.53 -1.00 -20.91
N GLY A 66 17.34 -0.88 -22.22
CA GLY A 66 16.10 -0.39 -22.82
C GLY A 66 14.90 -1.32 -22.55
N ILE A 67 15.10 -2.63 -22.67
CA ILE A 67 14.06 -3.64 -22.37
C ILE A 67 13.67 -3.57 -20.89
N ILE A 68 14.64 -3.51 -19.99
CA ILE A 68 14.36 -3.41 -18.54
C ILE A 68 13.63 -2.12 -18.21
N ASN A 69 14.01 -0.99 -18.79
CA ASN A 69 13.31 0.27 -18.61
C ASN A 69 11.84 0.16 -19.06
N PHE A 70 11.57 -0.46 -20.19
CA PHE A 70 10.21 -0.73 -20.67
C PHE A 70 9.43 -1.65 -19.71
N VAL A 71 10.06 -2.70 -19.17
CA VAL A 71 9.45 -3.58 -18.16
C VAL A 71 9.14 -2.82 -16.88
N VAL A 72 10.03 -1.96 -16.39
CA VAL A 72 9.79 -1.11 -15.22
C VAL A 72 8.60 -0.18 -15.46
N LEU A 73 8.54 0.48 -16.63
CA LEU A 73 7.43 1.37 -17.00
C LEU A 73 6.09 0.64 -17.04
N THR A 74 6.03 -0.52 -17.70
CA THR A 74 4.80 -1.31 -17.80
C THR A 74 4.37 -1.87 -16.44
N SER A 75 5.32 -2.26 -15.58
CA SER A 75 5.05 -2.70 -14.21
C SER A 75 4.48 -1.58 -13.35
N ALA A 76 5.03 -0.36 -13.46
CA ALA A 76 4.51 0.82 -12.78
C ALA A 76 3.09 1.16 -13.25
N ALA A 77 2.84 1.13 -14.57
CA ALA A 77 1.50 1.35 -15.13
C ALA A 77 0.48 0.30 -14.61
N SER A 78 0.89 -0.97 -14.54
CA SER A 78 0.06 -2.06 -13.99
C SER A 78 -0.23 -1.84 -12.50
N ALA A 79 0.76 -1.41 -11.71
CA ALA A 79 0.58 -1.09 -10.29
C ALA A 79 -0.40 0.08 -10.09
N CYS A 80 -0.28 1.15 -10.90
CA CYS A 80 -1.22 2.28 -10.90
C CYS A 80 -2.64 1.83 -11.23
N ASN A 81 -2.82 1.00 -12.26
CA ASN A 81 -4.14 0.45 -12.64
C ASN A 81 -4.75 -0.37 -11.50
N SER A 82 -3.97 -1.24 -10.86
CA SER A 82 -4.42 -2.03 -9.70
C SER A 82 -4.81 -1.15 -8.50
N GLY A 83 -4.03 -0.10 -8.26
CA GLY A 83 -4.31 0.91 -7.23
C GLY A 83 -5.62 1.66 -7.48
N MET A 84 -5.84 2.14 -8.71
CA MET A 84 -7.09 2.81 -9.11
C MET A 84 -8.30 1.89 -8.96
N PHE A 85 -8.18 0.64 -9.41
CA PHE A 85 -9.23 -0.37 -9.25
C PHE A 85 -9.59 -0.57 -7.78
N SER A 86 -8.60 -0.83 -6.94
CA SER A 86 -8.80 -1.09 -5.50
C SER A 86 -9.41 0.13 -4.78
N THR A 87 -8.86 1.33 -5.01
CA THR A 87 -9.32 2.57 -4.37
C THR A 87 -10.76 2.91 -4.78
N SER A 88 -11.09 2.77 -6.06
CA SER A 88 -12.45 3.05 -6.54
C SER A 88 -13.49 2.11 -5.93
N ARG A 89 -13.16 0.85 -5.74
CA ARG A 89 -14.02 -0.15 -5.08
C ARG A 89 -14.17 0.11 -3.57
N ILE A 90 -13.11 0.50 -2.90
CA ILE A 90 -13.17 0.89 -1.47
C ILE A 90 -14.06 2.12 -1.30
N LEU A 91 -13.90 3.16 -2.11
CA LEU A 91 -14.74 4.36 -2.06
C LEU A 91 -16.21 4.05 -2.37
N TYR A 92 -16.48 3.19 -3.33
CA TYR A 92 -17.83 2.71 -3.63
C TYR A 92 -18.45 2.01 -2.41
N ASN A 93 -17.74 1.08 -1.77
CA ASN A 93 -18.23 0.36 -0.60
C ASN A 93 -18.45 1.29 0.60
N LEU A 94 -17.53 2.23 0.86
CA LEU A 94 -17.71 3.26 1.90
C LEU A 94 -18.94 4.14 1.63
N SER A 95 -19.23 4.45 0.38
CA SER A 95 -20.42 5.19 0.01
C SER A 95 -21.71 4.40 0.24
N LYS A 96 -21.71 3.11 -0.05
CA LYS A 96 -22.83 2.19 0.25
C LYS A 96 -23.14 2.11 1.73
N THR A 97 -22.11 2.17 2.59
CA THR A 97 -22.26 2.16 4.05
C THR A 97 -22.43 3.57 4.66
N LYS A 98 -22.75 4.58 3.82
CA LYS A 98 -22.91 6.00 4.21
C LYS A 98 -21.67 6.65 4.84
N GLN A 99 -20.48 6.04 4.71
CA GLN A 99 -19.22 6.57 5.24
C GLN A 99 -18.49 7.47 4.23
N ALA A 100 -18.88 7.46 2.95
CA ALA A 100 -18.37 8.34 1.90
C ALA A 100 -19.51 9.03 1.13
N PRO A 101 -19.25 10.08 0.31
CA PRO A 101 -20.28 10.76 -0.50
C PRO A 101 -21.14 9.79 -1.33
N ALA A 102 -22.46 9.95 -1.27
CA ALA A 102 -23.40 9.11 -2.03
C ALA A 102 -23.14 9.12 -3.56
N SER A 103 -22.45 10.17 -4.05
CA SER A 103 -22.05 10.27 -5.46
C SER A 103 -21.13 9.13 -5.91
N PHE A 104 -20.35 8.53 -5.00
CA PHE A 104 -19.44 7.41 -5.29
C PHE A 104 -20.14 6.06 -5.37
N ALA A 105 -21.38 5.95 -4.87
CA ALA A 105 -22.21 4.76 -5.01
C ALA A 105 -22.83 4.62 -6.43
N LYS A 106 -22.71 5.63 -7.29
CA LYS A 106 -23.25 5.56 -8.64
C LYS A 106 -22.31 4.78 -9.57
N LEU A 107 -22.86 3.73 -10.18
CA LEU A 107 -22.18 2.94 -11.21
C LEU A 107 -22.56 3.48 -12.61
N ASN A 108 -21.63 3.36 -13.54
CA ASN A 108 -21.91 3.62 -14.96
C ASN A 108 -22.62 2.41 -15.62
N LYS A 109 -22.90 2.49 -16.93
CA LYS A 109 -23.54 1.41 -17.70
C LYS A 109 -22.78 0.08 -17.65
N ASN A 110 -21.47 0.12 -17.42
CA ASN A 110 -20.59 -1.05 -17.32
C ASN A 110 -20.33 -1.49 -15.87
N HIS A 111 -21.18 -1.09 -14.92
CA HIS A 111 -21.04 -1.41 -13.49
C HIS A 111 -19.71 -0.93 -12.84
N VAL A 112 -19.10 0.12 -13.40
CA VAL A 112 -17.87 0.71 -12.88
C VAL A 112 -18.18 1.98 -12.07
N PRO A 113 -17.60 2.18 -10.87
CA PRO A 113 -17.79 3.38 -10.04
C PRO A 113 -16.94 4.54 -10.59
N SER A 114 -17.32 5.10 -11.74
CA SER A 114 -16.53 6.09 -12.50
C SER A 114 -16.18 7.33 -11.69
N ARG A 115 -17.10 7.82 -10.82
CA ARG A 115 -16.83 9.01 -10.00
C ARG A 115 -15.76 8.75 -8.94
N ALA A 116 -15.73 7.55 -8.37
CA ALA A 116 -14.68 7.15 -7.43
C ALA A 116 -13.33 6.94 -8.16
N LEU A 117 -13.37 6.44 -9.41
CA LEU A 117 -12.20 6.30 -10.25
C LEU A 117 -11.55 7.65 -10.57
N TRP A 118 -12.34 8.68 -10.89
CA TRP A 118 -11.83 10.03 -11.19
C TRP A 118 -11.04 10.64 -10.05
N ILE A 119 -11.38 10.34 -8.79
CA ILE A 119 -10.57 10.78 -7.64
C ILE A 119 -9.15 10.17 -7.71
N SER A 120 -9.04 8.89 -8.02
CA SER A 120 -7.72 8.25 -8.18
C SER A 120 -6.93 8.88 -9.33
N VAL A 121 -7.58 9.21 -10.44
CA VAL A 121 -6.95 9.90 -11.57
C VAL A 121 -6.43 11.28 -11.14
N ILE A 122 -7.23 12.06 -10.42
CA ILE A 122 -6.85 13.39 -9.93
C ILE A 122 -5.62 13.28 -9.01
N VAL A 123 -5.63 12.34 -8.06
CA VAL A 123 -4.51 12.13 -7.12
C VAL A 123 -3.24 11.71 -7.87
N LEU A 124 -3.35 10.79 -8.84
CA LEU A 124 -2.20 10.38 -9.67
C LEU A 124 -1.66 11.55 -10.50
N SER A 125 -2.55 12.37 -11.09
CA SER A 125 -2.14 13.55 -11.85
C SER A 125 -1.45 14.59 -10.95
N ALA A 126 -1.94 14.78 -9.72
CA ALA A 126 -1.28 15.64 -8.74
C ALA A 126 0.11 15.10 -8.35
N GLY A 127 0.26 13.79 -8.18
CA GLY A 127 1.56 13.15 -7.95
C GLY A 127 2.54 13.34 -9.12
N ALA A 128 2.04 13.20 -10.36
CA ALA A 128 2.85 13.45 -11.56
C ALA A 128 3.28 14.93 -11.66
N LEU A 129 2.38 15.86 -11.32
CA LEU A 129 2.71 17.29 -11.26
C LEU A 129 3.75 17.58 -10.17
N LEU A 130 3.61 16.98 -9.00
CA LEU A 130 4.58 17.09 -7.91
C LEU A 130 5.97 16.61 -8.35
N SER A 131 6.04 15.47 -9.03
CA SER A 131 7.30 14.93 -9.57
C SER A 131 7.95 15.87 -10.61
N LYS A 132 7.15 16.66 -11.33
CA LYS A 132 7.67 17.66 -12.27
C LYS A 132 8.18 18.92 -11.56
N LEU A 133 7.51 19.34 -10.49
CA LEU A 133 7.85 20.57 -9.75
C LEU A 133 9.05 20.40 -8.81
N ILE A 134 9.15 19.26 -8.15
CA ILE A 134 10.21 18.95 -7.17
C ILE A 134 10.74 17.52 -7.38
N PRO A 135 11.40 17.23 -8.51
CA PRO A 135 11.77 15.87 -8.91
C PRO A 135 12.63 15.14 -7.88
N GLU A 136 13.56 15.85 -7.22
CA GLU A 136 14.47 15.24 -6.24
C GLU A 136 13.78 14.82 -4.94
N ALA A 137 12.75 15.54 -4.50
CA ALA A 137 12.06 15.29 -3.22
C ALA A 137 10.74 14.50 -3.38
N ALA A 138 10.09 14.53 -4.56
CA ALA A 138 8.77 13.97 -4.77
C ALA A 138 8.67 12.49 -4.42
N PHE A 139 9.65 11.69 -4.84
CA PHE A 139 9.71 10.26 -4.54
C PHE A 139 9.79 9.99 -3.03
N GLY A 140 10.66 10.71 -2.33
CA GLY A 140 10.82 10.59 -0.88
C GLY A 140 9.56 10.97 -0.12
N ILE A 141 8.91 12.07 -0.51
CA ILE A 141 7.66 12.53 0.12
C ILE A 141 6.54 11.50 -0.06
N VAL A 142 6.29 11.06 -1.30
CA VAL A 142 5.20 10.12 -1.63
C VAL A 142 5.43 8.77 -0.96
N THR A 143 6.65 8.24 -0.97
CA THR A 143 6.97 6.97 -0.32
C THR A 143 6.85 7.05 1.19
N THR A 144 7.26 8.14 1.81
CA THR A 144 7.14 8.36 3.27
C THR A 144 5.67 8.41 3.68
N ILE A 145 4.85 9.21 3.00
CA ILE A 145 3.40 9.28 3.27
C ILE A 145 2.76 7.91 3.11
N SER A 146 3.10 7.19 2.04
CA SER A 146 2.58 5.84 1.80
C SER A 146 2.97 4.86 2.92
N ALA A 147 4.23 4.88 3.37
CA ALA A 147 4.71 4.03 4.45
C ALA A 147 3.94 4.28 5.76
N ILE A 148 3.70 5.54 6.13
CA ILE A 148 2.94 5.90 7.32
C ILE A 148 1.48 5.40 7.21
N CYS A 149 0.84 5.60 6.05
CA CYS A 149 -0.51 5.12 5.81
C CYS A 149 -0.60 3.58 5.90
N PHE A 150 0.38 2.85 5.37
CA PHE A 150 0.46 1.39 5.48
C PHE A 150 0.61 0.94 6.93
N ILE A 151 1.53 1.53 7.69
CA ILE A 151 1.75 1.23 9.12
C ILE A 151 0.44 1.45 9.89
N TRP A 152 -0.27 2.55 9.63
CA TRP A 152 -1.54 2.85 10.27
C TRP A 152 -2.60 1.78 9.96
N VAL A 153 -2.85 1.49 8.68
CA VAL A 153 -3.88 0.53 8.26
C VAL A 153 -3.57 -0.87 8.80
N TRP A 154 -2.34 -1.32 8.68
CA TRP A 154 -1.94 -2.64 9.17
C TRP A 154 -1.94 -2.71 10.69
N GLY A 155 -1.55 -1.64 11.37
CA GLY A 155 -1.67 -1.52 12.82
C GLY A 155 -3.11 -1.67 13.30
N VAL A 156 -4.06 -0.96 12.67
CA VAL A 156 -5.49 -1.08 12.97
C VAL A 156 -5.99 -2.51 12.73
N ILE A 157 -5.59 -3.16 11.63
CA ILE A 157 -5.96 -4.55 11.34
C ILE A 157 -5.46 -5.50 12.45
N LEU A 158 -4.23 -5.34 12.92
CA LEU A 158 -3.67 -6.16 13.99
C LEU A 158 -4.41 -5.94 15.32
N VAL A 159 -4.72 -4.70 15.67
CA VAL A 159 -5.51 -4.36 16.87
C VAL A 159 -6.91 -4.95 16.77
N CYS A 160 -7.55 -4.83 15.61
CA CYS A 160 -8.87 -5.45 15.36
C CYS A 160 -8.80 -6.98 15.49
N HIS A 161 -7.74 -7.62 14.99
CA HIS A 161 -7.57 -9.07 15.13
C HIS A 161 -7.38 -9.50 16.59
N ILE A 162 -6.59 -8.76 17.37
CA ILE A 162 -6.43 -9.03 18.82
C ILE A 162 -7.78 -8.90 19.52
N ARG A 163 -8.54 -7.84 19.24
CA ARG A 163 -9.86 -7.60 19.83
C ARG A 163 -10.88 -8.66 19.39
N TYR A 164 -10.90 -9.01 18.11
CA TYR A 164 -11.77 -10.06 17.57
C TYR A 164 -11.59 -11.39 18.30
N ARG A 165 -10.35 -11.82 18.54
CA ARG A 165 -10.06 -13.05 19.28
C ARG A 165 -10.60 -13.05 20.70
N LYS A 166 -10.60 -11.87 21.37
CA LYS A 166 -11.12 -11.73 22.73
C LYS A 166 -12.64 -11.69 22.78
N THR A 167 -13.27 -11.01 21.81
CA THR A 167 -14.72 -10.75 21.84
C THR A 167 -15.53 -11.84 21.14
N ARG A 168 -14.93 -12.62 20.23
CA ARG A 168 -15.60 -13.67 19.45
C ARG A 168 -14.77 -14.97 19.41
N PRO A 169 -14.50 -15.59 20.59
CA PRO A 169 -13.66 -16.78 20.68
C PRO A 169 -14.24 -17.95 19.87
N ASP A 170 -15.58 -18.11 19.85
CA ASP A 170 -16.25 -19.20 19.13
C ASP A 170 -16.03 -19.11 17.60
N LEU A 171 -16.17 -17.91 17.04
CA LEU A 171 -15.92 -17.66 15.61
C LEU A 171 -14.44 -17.83 15.27
N HIS A 172 -13.55 -17.45 16.18
CA HIS A 172 -12.12 -17.69 15.99
C HIS A 172 -11.78 -19.18 16.06
N ALA A 173 -12.40 -19.94 16.96
CA ALA A 173 -12.18 -21.37 17.07
C ALA A 173 -12.62 -22.13 15.81
N SER A 174 -13.74 -21.74 15.21
CA SER A 174 -14.30 -22.33 13.99
C SER A 174 -13.58 -21.89 12.69
N SER A 175 -12.67 -20.90 12.76
CA SER A 175 -11.94 -20.44 11.58
C SER A 175 -10.96 -21.50 11.07
N SER A 176 -11.03 -21.81 9.78
CA SER A 176 -10.13 -22.75 9.10
C SER A 176 -8.73 -22.19 8.85
N PHE A 177 -8.58 -20.86 8.85
CA PHE A 177 -7.30 -20.19 8.63
C PHE A 177 -6.98 -19.26 9.81
N LYS A 178 -5.91 -19.58 10.54
CA LYS A 178 -5.49 -18.87 11.74
C LYS A 178 -4.08 -18.31 11.56
N ALA A 179 -3.81 -17.11 12.09
CA ALA A 179 -2.47 -16.56 12.12
C ALA A 179 -1.56 -17.42 13.01
N PRO A 180 -0.38 -17.84 12.51
CA PRO A 180 0.56 -18.61 13.31
C PRO A 180 1.06 -17.79 14.49
N PHE A 181 1.35 -18.45 15.62
CA PHE A 181 1.87 -17.82 16.85
C PHE A 181 1.05 -16.64 17.39
N ALA A 182 -0.22 -16.48 16.96
CA ALA A 182 -1.05 -15.45 17.53
C ALA A 182 -1.47 -15.80 18.98
N PRO A 183 -1.51 -14.81 19.93
CA PRO A 183 -1.43 -13.37 19.71
C PRO A 183 -0.03 -12.76 19.70
N PHE A 184 1.01 -13.54 20.05
CA PHE A 184 2.39 -13.04 20.22
C PHE A 184 2.88 -12.28 18.97
N ILE A 185 2.70 -12.87 17.79
CA ILE A 185 3.14 -12.25 16.52
C ILE A 185 2.47 -10.88 16.28
N ASN A 186 1.21 -10.70 16.71
CA ASN A 186 0.52 -9.42 16.54
C ASN A 186 1.17 -8.31 17.37
N TYR A 187 1.56 -8.62 18.62
CA TYR A 187 2.25 -7.66 19.49
C TYR A 187 3.67 -7.39 18.99
N ALA A 188 4.38 -8.42 18.53
CA ALA A 188 5.72 -8.26 17.96
C ALA A 188 5.71 -7.34 16.72
N VAL A 189 4.75 -7.51 15.82
CA VAL A 189 4.62 -6.65 14.64
C VAL A 189 4.19 -5.23 15.02
N LEU A 190 3.31 -5.04 16.01
CA LEU A 190 2.96 -3.72 16.51
C LEU A 190 4.16 -3.01 17.15
N ALA A 191 4.99 -3.74 17.92
CA ALA A 191 6.23 -3.21 18.46
C ALA A 191 7.22 -2.82 17.34
N LEU A 192 7.37 -3.65 16.31
CA LEU A 192 8.17 -3.32 15.13
C LEU A 192 7.66 -2.04 14.44
N PHE A 193 6.35 -1.87 14.26
CA PHE A 193 5.79 -0.64 13.69
C PHE A 193 6.10 0.58 14.56
N ALA A 194 6.03 0.45 15.89
CA ALA A 194 6.41 1.53 16.79
C ALA A 194 7.90 1.90 16.64
N VAL A 195 8.79 0.91 16.56
CA VAL A 195 10.23 1.12 16.32
C VAL A 195 10.46 1.83 14.98
N ILE A 196 9.77 1.41 13.90
CA ILE A 196 9.89 2.07 12.59
C ILE A 196 9.46 3.54 12.69
N LEU A 197 8.34 3.84 13.34
CA LEU A 197 7.87 5.23 13.52
C LEU A 197 8.87 6.06 14.34
N VAL A 198 9.50 5.47 15.35
CA VAL A 198 10.56 6.15 16.13
C VAL A 198 11.77 6.44 15.23
N ILE A 199 12.23 5.48 14.43
CA ILE A 199 13.33 5.70 13.48
C ILE A 199 12.99 6.81 12.49
N MET A 200 11.76 6.81 11.94
CA MET A 200 11.29 7.84 11.02
C MET A 200 11.25 9.25 11.66
N LEU A 201 11.07 9.34 12.99
CA LEU A 201 11.07 10.61 13.71
C LEU A 201 12.48 11.22 13.81
N PHE A 202 13.51 10.38 13.87
CA PHE A 202 14.90 10.82 13.94
C PHE A 202 15.56 11.03 12.57
N ALA A 203 14.98 10.54 11.51
CA ALA A 203 15.49 10.71 10.15
C ALA A 203 14.95 12.03 9.54
N ASP A 204 15.85 12.94 9.18
CA ASP A 204 15.49 14.29 8.67
C ASP A 204 14.61 14.22 7.40
N ALA A 205 14.82 13.23 6.54
CA ALA A 205 14.05 13.06 5.31
C ALA A 205 12.58 12.65 5.56
N THR A 206 12.28 11.93 6.64
CA THR A 206 10.93 11.41 6.91
C THR A 206 10.18 12.15 8.02
N ARG A 207 10.91 12.82 8.89
CA ARG A 207 10.38 13.57 10.04
C ARG A 207 9.27 14.57 9.69
N PRO A 208 9.41 15.45 8.67
CA PRO A 208 8.36 16.42 8.34
C PRO A 208 7.04 15.74 7.94
N ALA A 209 7.09 14.68 7.14
CA ALA A 209 5.90 13.95 6.72
C ALA A 209 5.23 13.25 7.91
N LEU A 210 6.01 12.69 8.84
CA LEU A 210 5.50 12.06 10.05
C LEU A 210 4.79 13.07 10.97
N LEU A 211 5.36 14.26 11.17
CA LEU A 211 4.78 15.30 12.00
C LEU A 211 3.50 15.91 11.40
N LEU A 212 3.38 15.93 10.06
CA LEU A 212 2.17 16.39 9.37
C LEU A 212 1.05 15.36 9.34
N THR A 213 1.37 14.08 9.50
CA THR A 213 0.40 12.98 9.45
C THR A 213 -0.78 13.12 10.43
N PRO A 214 -0.61 13.53 11.71
CA PRO A 214 -1.72 13.74 12.61
C PRO A 214 -2.74 14.77 12.10
N LEU A 215 -2.30 15.82 11.42
CA LEU A 215 -3.19 16.84 10.82
C LEU A 215 -4.09 16.22 9.76
N TRP A 216 -3.57 15.29 8.96
CA TRP A 216 -4.36 14.53 7.99
C TRP A 216 -5.47 13.72 8.67
N PHE A 217 -5.14 12.98 9.73
CA PHE A 217 -6.14 12.17 10.46
C PHE A 217 -7.16 13.04 11.18
N ILE A 218 -6.73 14.17 11.76
CA ILE A 218 -7.64 15.16 12.36
C ILE A 218 -8.59 15.73 11.30
N GLY A 219 -8.07 16.09 10.13
CA GLY A 219 -8.89 16.57 9.02
C GLY A 219 -9.94 15.54 8.58
N LEU A 220 -9.55 14.28 8.40
CA LEU A 220 -10.48 13.19 8.08
C LEU A 220 -11.53 12.98 9.18
N PHE A 221 -11.14 13.05 10.44
CA PHE A 221 -12.04 12.92 11.57
C PHE A 221 -13.07 14.08 11.62
N LEU A 222 -12.63 15.31 11.38
CA LEU A 222 -13.52 16.49 11.35
C LEU A 222 -14.52 16.38 10.17
N ILE A 223 -14.07 15.95 9.00
CA ILE A 223 -14.94 15.73 7.84
C ILE A 223 -15.97 14.64 8.15
N TYR A 224 -15.53 13.54 8.75
CA TYR A 224 -16.42 12.46 9.16
C TYR A 224 -17.49 12.94 10.16
N ARG A 225 -17.07 13.67 11.21
CA ARG A 225 -17.98 14.19 12.25
C ARG A 225 -18.95 15.23 11.69
N ALA A 226 -18.50 16.10 10.79
CA ALA A 226 -19.37 17.09 10.15
C ALA A 226 -20.46 16.44 9.28
N ARG A 227 -20.19 15.24 8.74
CA ARG A 227 -21.13 14.47 7.94
C ARG A 227 -22.13 13.69 8.77
N GLY A 228 -21.69 13.07 9.88
CA GLY A 228 -22.57 12.31 10.76
C GLY A 228 -23.71 13.15 11.37
N ARG A 229 -23.53 14.46 11.47
CA ARG A 229 -24.58 15.40 11.91
C ARG A 229 -25.67 15.70 10.87
N LYS A 230 -25.48 15.31 9.61
CA LYS A 230 -26.46 15.56 8.52
C LYS A 230 -27.33 14.34 8.18
N THR A 231 -27.19 13.24 8.90
CA THR A 231 -27.91 11.97 8.63
C THR A 231 -28.86 11.54 9.76
N ASP A 232 -29.00 12.35 10.81
CA ASP A 232 -30.07 12.32 11.80
C ASP A 232 -31.02 13.48 11.48
#